data_2f413fcb6f19d35938464b88bd47b45e
#
_entry.id   2f413fcb6f19d35938464b88bd47b45e
#
_cell.length_a   1.000
_cell.length_b   1.000
_cell.length_c   1.000
_cell.angle_alpha   90.00
_cell.angle_beta   90.00
_cell.angle_gamma   90.00
#
_symmetry.space_group_name_H-M   'P 1'
#
loop_
_entity.id
_entity.type
_entity.pdbx_description
1 polymer ?
#
loop_
_entity_poly.entity_id
_entity_poly.type
_entity_poly.pdbx_seq_one_letter_code
_entity_poly.pdbx_strand_id
1 'polypeptide(L)'
;MAIIKSPIFKDITESEISEMTAAGFLRARKFRKNSFIYHVTDSVHEIGIVASGQVTIEYIDLWGNKAIMSNITPGHVFAETYALTGEPLMVDAVASETSVILFLDMDKLMNSQFENTHCKDTILNNLLHLSLIHISEPTRQAEI
;
A
#
# COMPACT_ATOMS: atom_id res chain seq x y z
N MET A 1 -9.57 2.99 -17.33
CA MET A 1 -8.89 2.25 -16.27
C MET A 1 -9.90 1.42 -15.50
N ALA A 2 -9.61 0.14 -15.30
CA ALA A 2 -10.52 -0.70 -14.54
C ALA A 2 -10.62 -0.23 -13.08
N ILE A 3 -11.81 -0.28 -12.53
CA ILE A 3 -12.00 0.05 -11.12
C ILE A 3 -11.33 -1.03 -10.28
N ILE A 4 -10.49 -0.63 -9.36
CA ILE A 4 -9.86 -1.54 -8.43
C ILE A 4 -10.74 -1.67 -7.21
N LYS A 5 -11.19 -2.90 -6.95
CA LYS A 5 -11.98 -3.19 -5.77
C LYS A 5 -11.03 -3.37 -4.60
N SER A 6 -10.73 -2.29 -3.93
CA SER A 6 -9.90 -2.31 -2.74
C SER A 6 -10.64 -1.67 -1.59
N PRO A 7 -10.53 -2.19 -0.36
CA PRO A 7 -11.13 -1.57 0.81
C PRO A 7 -10.70 -0.12 1.02
N ILE A 8 -9.52 0.27 0.54
CA ILE A 8 -9.04 1.64 0.69
C ILE A 8 -9.88 2.62 -0.15
N PHE A 9 -10.49 2.13 -1.23
CA PHE A 9 -11.32 2.96 -2.11
C PHE A 9 -12.81 2.79 -1.84
N LYS A 10 -13.18 2.18 -0.73
CA LYS A 10 -14.58 2.06 -0.35
C LYS A 10 -15.21 3.45 -0.25
N ASP A 11 -16.37 3.62 -0.88
CA ASP A 11 -17.10 4.88 -0.94
C ASP A 11 -16.40 5.98 -1.73
N ILE A 12 -15.39 5.62 -2.52
CA ILE A 12 -14.73 6.52 -3.45
C ILE A 12 -15.24 6.22 -4.86
N THR A 13 -15.66 7.25 -5.58
CA THR A 13 -16.19 7.10 -6.94
C THR A 13 -15.07 7.01 -7.96
N GLU A 14 -15.39 6.47 -9.16
CA GLU A 14 -14.45 6.47 -10.28
C GLU A 14 -13.97 7.89 -10.62
N SER A 15 -14.88 8.84 -10.56
CA SER A 15 -14.57 10.24 -10.83
C SER A 15 -13.52 10.76 -9.85
N GLU A 16 -13.66 10.42 -8.58
CA GLU A 16 -12.71 10.82 -7.55
C GLU A 16 -11.34 10.15 -7.74
N ILE A 17 -11.33 8.89 -8.14
CA ILE A 17 -10.09 8.19 -8.46
C ILE A 17 -9.39 8.87 -9.64
N SER A 18 -10.15 9.25 -10.67
CA SER A 18 -9.61 9.97 -11.83
C SER A 18 -9.03 11.33 -11.43
N GLU A 19 -9.70 12.04 -10.54
CA GLU A 19 -9.21 13.32 -10.02
C GLU A 19 -7.87 13.15 -9.30
N MET A 20 -7.75 12.14 -8.46
CA MET A 20 -6.51 11.87 -7.74
C MET A 20 -5.38 11.50 -8.70
N THR A 21 -5.69 10.73 -9.72
CA THR A 21 -4.71 10.36 -10.73
C THR A 21 -4.23 11.59 -11.51
N ALA A 22 -5.16 12.44 -11.91
CA ALA A 22 -4.83 13.66 -12.64
C ALA A 22 -4.01 14.64 -11.79
N ALA A 23 -4.27 14.67 -10.49
CA ALA A 23 -3.55 15.54 -9.56
C ALA A 23 -2.17 14.99 -9.15
N GLY A 24 -1.85 13.76 -9.55
CA GLY A 24 -0.58 13.14 -9.23
C GLY A 24 -0.52 12.45 -7.87
N PHE A 25 -1.65 12.27 -7.20
CA PHE A 25 -1.70 11.58 -5.91
C PHE A 25 -1.69 10.08 -6.07
N LEU A 26 -2.15 9.58 -7.21
CA LEU A 26 -2.28 8.17 -7.49
C LEU A 26 -1.62 7.88 -8.83
N ARG A 27 -0.75 6.87 -8.86
CA ARG A 27 -0.07 6.45 -10.09
C ARG A 27 0.03 4.94 -10.15
N ALA A 28 0.10 4.39 -11.35
CA ALA A 28 0.22 2.96 -11.58
C ALA A 28 1.60 2.63 -12.11
N ARG A 29 2.16 1.51 -11.70
CA ARG A 29 3.43 1.03 -12.19
C ARG A 29 3.42 -0.49 -12.29
N LYS A 30 4.04 -1.02 -13.36
CA LYS A 30 4.15 -2.45 -13.59
C LYS A 30 5.51 -2.94 -13.10
N PHE A 31 5.51 -4.07 -12.43
CA PHE A 31 6.73 -4.74 -11.93
C PHE A 31 6.78 -6.15 -12.48
N ARG A 32 7.97 -6.57 -12.91
CA ARG A 32 8.20 -7.95 -13.34
C ARG A 32 8.35 -8.85 -12.12
N LYS A 33 8.10 -10.13 -12.33
CA LYS A 33 8.33 -11.15 -11.30
C LYS A 33 9.74 -11.02 -10.73
N ASN A 34 9.85 -11.10 -9.42
CA ASN A 34 11.09 -11.01 -8.64
C ASN A 34 11.70 -9.61 -8.57
N SER A 35 11.01 -8.58 -9.06
CA SER A 35 11.44 -7.19 -8.90
C SER A 35 11.13 -6.70 -7.51
N PHE A 36 12.01 -5.90 -6.95
CA PHE A 36 11.77 -5.25 -5.67
C PHE A 36 10.93 -3.99 -5.89
N ILE A 37 9.83 -3.87 -5.15
CA ILE A 37 9.02 -2.66 -5.14
C ILE A 37 9.59 -1.68 -4.13
N TYR A 38 9.90 -2.18 -2.94
CA TYR A 38 10.56 -1.43 -1.87
C TYR A 38 11.64 -2.32 -1.25
N HIS A 39 12.71 -1.69 -0.76
CA HIS A 39 13.79 -2.37 -0.05
C HIS A 39 13.78 -2.01 1.42
N VAL A 40 14.32 -2.90 2.23
CA VAL A 40 14.63 -2.59 3.64
C VAL A 40 15.41 -1.28 3.69
N THR A 41 15.11 -0.44 4.66
CA THR A 41 15.66 0.88 4.91
C THR A 41 15.16 2.00 4.00
N ASP A 42 14.39 1.69 2.95
CA ASP A 42 13.76 2.75 2.17
C ASP A 42 12.80 3.55 3.03
N SER A 43 12.78 4.86 2.82
CA SER A 43 11.75 5.73 3.39
C SER A 43 10.71 5.98 2.31
N VAL A 44 9.46 5.64 2.61
CA VAL A 44 8.40 5.73 1.60
C VAL A 44 7.29 6.66 2.07
N HIS A 45 6.66 7.31 1.11
CA HIS A 45 5.52 8.20 1.35
C HIS A 45 4.29 7.73 0.61
N GLU A 46 4.39 6.59 -0.06
CA GLU A 46 3.31 6.06 -0.89
C GLU A 46 2.87 4.71 -0.35
N ILE A 47 1.55 4.53 -0.31
CA ILE A 47 0.95 3.24 0.02
C ILE A 47 0.85 2.45 -1.28
N GLY A 48 1.26 1.18 -1.24
CA GLY A 48 1.11 0.30 -2.39
C GLY A 48 -0.24 -0.42 -2.34
N ILE A 49 -0.91 -0.48 -3.47
CA ILE A 49 -2.17 -1.21 -3.64
C ILE A 49 -1.97 -2.18 -4.79
N VAL A 50 -2.18 -3.47 -4.55
CA VAL A 50 -2.01 -4.47 -5.60
C VAL A 50 -3.23 -4.44 -6.51
N ALA A 51 -3.03 -3.98 -7.75
CA ALA A 51 -4.10 -3.96 -8.76
C ALA A 51 -4.22 -5.34 -9.42
N SER A 52 -3.09 -5.96 -9.73
CA SER A 52 -3.04 -7.31 -10.27
C SER A 52 -1.71 -7.95 -9.87
N GLY A 53 -1.64 -9.27 -9.90
CA GLY A 53 -0.44 -10.00 -9.51
C GLY A 53 -0.40 -10.29 -8.02
N GLN A 54 0.80 -10.33 -7.46
CA GLN A 54 0.97 -10.63 -6.04
C GLN A 54 2.29 -10.04 -5.54
N VAL A 55 2.26 -9.48 -4.33
CA VAL A 55 3.43 -8.93 -3.65
C VAL A 55 3.73 -9.78 -2.43
N THR A 56 4.98 -10.11 -2.25
CA THR A 56 5.46 -10.87 -1.08
C THR A 56 6.23 -9.91 -0.18
N ILE A 57 5.89 -9.91 1.09
CA ILE A 57 6.62 -9.14 2.10
C ILE A 57 7.61 -10.09 2.75
N GLU A 58 8.89 -9.75 2.67
CA GLU A 58 9.99 -10.60 3.12
C GLU A 58 10.85 -9.88 4.14
N TYR A 59 11.46 -10.64 5.03
CA TYR A 59 12.45 -10.10 5.94
C TYR A 59 13.62 -11.07 6.07
N ILE A 60 14.75 -10.57 6.58
CA ILE A 60 15.94 -11.40 6.83
C ILE A 60 16.05 -11.56 8.34
N ASP A 61 16.12 -12.80 8.78
CA ASP A 61 16.24 -13.11 10.21
C ASP A 61 17.70 -12.89 10.71
N LEU A 62 17.91 -13.14 11.99
CA LEU A 62 19.22 -12.92 12.61
C LEU A 62 20.32 -13.79 12.04
N TRP A 63 19.97 -14.90 11.40
CA TRP A 63 20.93 -15.83 10.80
C TRP A 63 21.12 -15.60 9.30
N GLY A 64 20.51 -14.55 8.78
CA GLY A 64 20.62 -14.23 7.36
C GLY A 64 19.65 -14.99 6.46
N ASN A 65 18.72 -15.72 7.03
CA ASN A 65 17.74 -16.46 6.26
C ASN A 65 16.59 -15.56 5.84
N LYS A 66 16.18 -15.68 4.57
CA LYS A 66 15.05 -14.94 4.06
C LYS A 66 13.77 -15.66 4.46
N ALA A 67 12.82 -14.91 5.01
CA ALA A 67 11.53 -15.44 5.43
C ALA A 67 10.41 -14.60 4.85
N ILE A 68 9.31 -15.26 4.50
CA ILE A 68 8.12 -14.60 3.97
C ILE A 68 7.20 -14.26 5.13
N MET A 69 6.89 -12.98 5.29
CA MET A 69 5.99 -12.50 6.34
C MET A 69 4.53 -12.58 5.88
N SER A 70 4.25 -12.17 4.64
CA SER A 70 2.90 -12.21 4.11
C SER A 70 2.91 -12.12 2.59
N ASN A 71 1.77 -12.52 2.01
CA ASN A 71 1.50 -12.38 0.58
C ASN A 71 0.33 -11.42 0.42
N ILE A 72 0.52 -10.40 -0.41
CA ILE A 72 -0.48 -9.37 -0.65
C ILE A 72 -1.12 -9.64 -2.01
N THR A 73 -2.40 -9.91 -1.99
CA THR A 73 -3.18 -10.26 -3.18
C THR A 73 -3.92 -9.03 -3.72
N PRO A 74 -4.49 -9.10 -4.95
CA PRO A 74 -5.16 -7.95 -5.54
C PRO A 74 -6.24 -7.35 -4.65
N GLY A 75 -6.29 -6.04 -4.63
CA GLY A 75 -7.20 -5.26 -3.80
C GLY A 75 -6.66 -4.92 -2.42
N HIS A 76 -5.58 -5.53 -1.99
CA HIS A 76 -5.00 -5.28 -0.66
C HIS A 76 -3.86 -4.28 -0.74
N VAL A 77 -3.56 -3.67 0.42
CA VAL A 77 -2.54 -2.62 0.52
C VAL A 77 -1.30 -3.14 1.25
N PHE A 78 -0.17 -2.49 1.01
CA PHE A 78 1.06 -2.77 1.75
C PHE A 78 1.83 -1.46 1.99
N ALA A 79 2.72 -1.48 2.96
CA ALA A 79 3.55 -0.35 3.36
C ALA A 79 2.76 0.85 3.93
N GLU A 80 1.48 0.65 4.30
CA GLU A 80 0.64 1.73 4.80
C GLU A 80 1.17 2.31 6.11
N THR A 81 1.66 1.48 7.00
CA THR A 81 2.22 1.94 8.27
C THR A 81 3.46 2.80 8.05
N TYR A 82 4.34 2.35 7.17
CA TYR A 82 5.58 3.09 6.88
C TYR A 82 5.30 4.41 6.16
N ALA A 83 4.34 4.42 5.26
CA ALA A 83 3.97 5.65 4.55
C ALA A 83 3.36 6.69 5.49
N LEU A 84 2.63 6.25 6.51
CA LEU A 84 2.01 7.14 7.47
C LEU A 84 2.97 7.64 8.54
N THR A 85 3.91 6.82 8.96
CA THR A 85 4.85 7.19 10.04
C THR A 85 6.15 7.79 9.54
N GLY A 86 6.50 7.53 8.28
CA GLY A 86 7.78 7.97 7.72
C GLY A 86 8.97 7.15 8.18
N GLU A 87 8.77 6.09 8.94
CA GLU A 87 9.85 5.24 9.41
C GLU A 87 10.44 4.41 8.28
N PRO A 88 11.76 4.12 8.31
CA PRO A 88 12.38 3.25 7.31
C PRO A 88 11.78 1.85 7.34
N LEU A 89 11.65 1.24 6.17
CA LEU A 89 11.13 -0.12 6.06
C LEU A 89 12.05 -1.13 6.74
N MET A 90 11.44 -2.06 7.45
CA MET A 90 12.13 -3.19 8.06
C MET A 90 11.96 -4.47 7.25
N VAL A 91 11.31 -4.38 6.10
CA VAL A 91 10.99 -5.50 5.22
C VAL A 91 11.22 -5.11 3.77
N ASP A 92 11.33 -6.13 2.91
CA ASP A 92 11.34 -5.95 1.46
C ASP A 92 9.95 -6.25 0.92
N ALA A 93 9.54 -5.50 -0.10
CA ALA A 93 8.33 -5.79 -0.86
C ALA A 93 8.75 -6.21 -2.27
N VAL A 94 8.42 -7.44 -2.64
CA VAL A 94 8.87 -8.06 -3.89
C VAL A 94 7.65 -8.52 -4.68
N ALA A 95 7.66 -8.27 -5.99
CA ALA A 95 6.63 -8.80 -6.87
C ALA A 95 6.89 -10.30 -7.06
N SER A 96 6.02 -11.14 -6.51
CA SER A 96 6.17 -12.59 -6.64
C SER A 96 5.70 -13.13 -7.99
N GLU A 97 4.99 -12.28 -8.75
CA GLU A 97 4.66 -12.51 -10.15
C GLU A 97 4.55 -11.14 -10.82
N THR A 98 4.39 -11.11 -12.14
CA THR A 98 4.20 -9.83 -12.83
C THR A 98 2.99 -9.12 -12.25
N SER A 99 3.18 -7.90 -11.76
CA SER A 99 2.17 -7.20 -10.98
C SER A 99 2.03 -5.76 -11.43
N VAL A 100 0.82 -5.24 -11.29
CA VAL A 100 0.55 -3.81 -11.42
C VAL A 100 0.24 -3.28 -10.03
N ILE A 101 0.98 -2.26 -9.62
CA ILE A 101 0.84 -1.66 -8.31
C ILE A 101 0.39 -0.21 -8.48
N LEU A 102 -0.61 0.16 -7.72
CA LEU A 102 -1.00 1.56 -7.58
C LEU A 102 -0.28 2.14 -6.39
N PHE A 103 0.25 3.33 -6.54
CA PHE A 103 0.89 4.07 -5.47
C PHE A 103 0.06 5.29 -5.13
N LEU A 104 -0.35 5.38 -3.88
CA LEU A 104 -1.06 6.54 -3.34
C LEU A 104 -0.09 7.36 -2.52
N ASP A 105 0.18 8.58 -2.97
CA ASP A 105 1.12 9.48 -2.32
C ASP A 105 0.45 10.13 -1.11
N MET A 106 0.79 9.64 0.07
CA MET A 106 0.20 10.11 1.32
C MET A 106 0.67 11.52 1.68
N ASP A 107 1.91 11.85 1.35
CA ASP A 107 2.42 13.22 1.59
C ASP A 107 1.60 14.25 0.84
N LYS A 108 1.40 14.01 -0.45
CA LYS A 108 0.61 14.92 -1.27
C LYS A 108 -0.84 14.98 -0.80
N LEU A 109 -1.40 13.83 -0.46
CA LEU A 109 -2.79 13.77 -0.02
C LEU A 109 -2.99 14.54 1.28
N MET A 110 -2.07 14.39 2.24
CA MET A 110 -2.19 15.02 3.55
C MET A 110 -1.85 16.50 3.54
N ASN A 111 -0.90 16.92 2.70
CA ASN A 111 -0.37 18.27 2.72
C ASN A 111 -0.86 19.17 1.59
N SER A 112 -1.62 18.62 0.63
CA SER A 112 -2.09 19.39 -0.50
C SER A 112 -3.37 20.14 -0.17
N GLN A 113 -3.64 21.15 -0.98
CA GLN A 113 -4.92 21.85 -0.95
C GLN A 113 -5.91 21.21 -1.91
N PHE A 114 -5.93 19.88 -1.93
CA PHE A 114 -6.86 19.14 -2.77
C PHE A 114 -8.28 19.51 -2.38
N GLU A 115 -9.05 19.98 -3.36
CA GLU A 115 -10.37 20.53 -3.10
C GLU A 115 -11.38 19.48 -2.62
N ASN A 116 -11.20 18.23 -3.03
CA ASN A 116 -12.12 17.17 -2.63
C ASN A 116 -11.73 16.61 -1.26
N THR A 117 -12.12 17.31 -0.21
CA THR A 117 -11.86 16.88 1.17
C THR A 117 -12.60 15.60 1.52
N HIS A 118 -13.75 15.35 0.89
CA HIS A 118 -14.50 14.11 1.09
C HIS A 118 -13.65 12.90 0.72
N CYS A 119 -12.96 12.95 -0.42
CA CYS A 119 -12.10 11.88 -0.87
C CYS A 119 -10.96 11.62 0.11
N LYS A 120 -10.30 12.67 0.54
CA LYS A 120 -9.21 12.59 1.51
C LYS A 120 -9.67 11.97 2.82
N ASP A 121 -10.78 12.46 3.37
CA ASP A 121 -11.31 12.00 4.65
C ASP A 121 -11.77 10.54 4.55
N THR A 122 -12.37 10.16 3.44
CA THR A 122 -12.83 8.79 3.22
C THR A 122 -11.65 7.82 3.15
N ILE A 123 -10.59 8.19 2.45
CA ILE A 123 -9.39 7.35 2.37
C ILE A 123 -8.75 7.18 3.75
N LEU A 124 -8.61 8.26 4.50
CA LEU A 124 -8.04 8.19 5.84
C LEU A 124 -8.88 7.31 6.77
N ASN A 125 -10.19 7.41 6.66
CA ASN A 125 -11.11 6.58 7.44
C ASN A 125 -10.99 5.10 7.05
N ASN A 126 -10.86 4.81 5.76
CA ASN A 126 -10.69 3.45 5.27
C ASN A 126 -9.36 2.85 5.77
N LEU A 127 -8.30 3.64 5.79
CA LEU A 127 -7.01 3.20 6.32
C LEU A 127 -7.09 2.87 7.81
N LEU A 128 -7.80 3.69 8.56
CA LEU A 128 -7.99 3.45 9.98
C LEU A 128 -8.73 2.15 10.22
N HIS A 129 -9.76 1.87 9.43
CA HIS A 129 -10.49 0.61 9.48
C HIS A 129 -9.59 -0.59 9.21
N LEU A 130 -8.74 -0.50 8.21
CA LEU A 130 -7.81 -1.58 7.88
C LEU A 130 -6.82 -1.84 9.01
N SER A 131 -6.33 -0.78 9.64
CA SER A 131 -5.43 -0.90 10.79
C SER A 131 -6.09 -1.59 11.96
N LEU A 132 -7.35 -1.27 12.25
CA LEU A 132 -8.10 -1.90 13.33
C LEU A 132 -8.33 -3.39 13.08
N ILE A 133 -8.62 -3.77 11.84
CA ILE A 133 -8.79 -5.17 11.48
C ILE A 133 -7.48 -5.94 11.71
N HIS A 134 -6.36 -5.35 11.34
CA HIS A 134 -5.05 -5.99 11.56
C HIS A 134 -4.74 -6.18 13.04
N ILE A 135 -5.06 -5.20 13.85
CA ILE A 135 -4.82 -5.27 15.29
C ILE A 135 -5.66 -6.35 15.95
N SER A 136 -6.88 -6.57 15.46
CA SER A 136 -7.82 -7.50 16.07
C SER A 136 -7.56 -8.97 15.74
N GLU A 137 -6.66 -9.29 14.82
CA GLU A 137 -6.34 -10.66 14.44
C GLU A 137 -5.25 -11.23 15.36
N PRO A 138 -5.55 -12.26 16.18
CA PRO A 138 -4.57 -12.75 17.14
C PRO A 138 -3.31 -13.33 16.52
N THR A 139 -3.44 -13.94 15.37
CA THR A 139 -2.31 -14.58 14.69
C THR A 139 -1.27 -13.57 14.23
N ARG A 140 -1.65 -12.32 14.04
CA ARG A 140 -0.73 -11.29 13.58
C ARG A 140 0.16 -10.75 14.68
N GLN A 141 -0.23 -10.95 15.91
CA GLN A 141 0.58 -10.51 17.04
C GLN A 141 1.90 -11.26 17.13
N ALA A 142 1.91 -12.50 16.69
CA ALA A 142 3.12 -13.30 16.68
C ALA A 142 4.15 -12.81 15.66
N GLU A 143 3.74 -12.02 14.71
CA GLU A 143 4.59 -11.54 13.61
C GLU A 143 5.29 -10.21 13.93
N ILE A 144 4.93 -9.60 15.03
CA ILE A 144 5.43 -8.27 15.38
C ILE A 144 6.71 -8.35 16.20
#